data_045f1ccf9a3080c1fcab52f2d1e080ae
#
_entry.id   045f1ccf9a3080c1fcab52f2d1e080ae
#
_cell.length_a   1.000
_cell.length_b   1.000
_cell.length_c   1.000
_cell.angle_alpha   90.00
_cell.angle_beta   90.00
_cell.angle_gamma   90.00
#
_symmetry.space_group_name_H-M   'P 1'
#
loop_
_entity.id
_entity.type
_entity.pdbx_description
1 polymer ?
#
loop_
_entity_poly.entity_id
_entity_poly.type
_entity_poly.pdbx_seq_one_letter_code
_entity_poly.pdbx_strand_id
1 'polypeptide(L)'
;MTTAYLAAATAAQVVVPTGKGDPTWLDNPALTEKFVPAIFETLMMTGLSTLFAVIIGTLLGLVLVQTGKGGLTPNKGVYQAVSFVVNIVRSLPFIIGIIMLIPVTKMIVGKSTGSLATVVPLVILSAPFFARLVETNLLAVDPGKIEAAQMMGASNRQIRWGVLIREAMPALIQSITTLAITLIGYSAMAG
;
A
#
# COMPACT_ATOMS: atom_id res chain seq x y z
N MET A 1 32.83 -41.58 -11.35
CA MET A 1 32.20 -40.28 -10.92
C MET A 1 30.87 -39.99 -11.61
N THR A 2 30.45 -40.71 -12.62
CA THR A 2 29.22 -40.48 -13.41
C THR A 2 27.95 -41.10 -12.79
N THR A 3 28.06 -42.08 -11.89
CA THR A 3 26.90 -42.73 -11.28
C THR A 3 26.26 -41.96 -10.13
N ALA A 4 27.01 -41.08 -9.47
CA ALA A 4 26.49 -40.24 -8.39
C ALA A 4 25.60 -39.08 -8.89
N TYR A 5 25.86 -38.56 -10.09
CA TYR A 5 25.05 -37.51 -10.70
C TYR A 5 23.69 -37.97 -11.19
N LEU A 6 23.61 -39.25 -11.66
CA LEU A 6 22.34 -39.84 -12.08
C LEU A 6 21.42 -40.17 -10.90
N ALA A 7 21.98 -40.53 -9.75
CA ALA A 7 21.19 -40.78 -8.53
C ALA A 7 20.64 -39.48 -7.91
N ALA A 8 21.36 -38.36 -8.00
CA ALA A 8 20.90 -37.06 -7.54
C ALA A 8 19.80 -36.43 -8.44
N ALA A 9 19.84 -36.74 -9.73
CA ALA A 9 18.82 -36.27 -10.68
C ALA A 9 17.47 -37.02 -10.51
N THR A 10 17.47 -38.21 -9.94
CA THR A 10 16.25 -39.00 -9.69
C THR A 10 15.53 -38.59 -8.41
N ALA A 11 16.20 -37.88 -7.49
CA ALA A 11 15.62 -37.44 -6.21
C ALA A 11 14.87 -36.09 -6.27
N ALA A 12 14.96 -35.37 -7.39
CA ALA A 12 14.26 -34.10 -7.60
C ALA A 12 13.21 -34.25 -8.70
N GLN A 13 12.40 -35.30 -8.66
CA GLN A 13 11.13 -35.26 -9.38
C GLN A 13 10.21 -34.32 -8.60
N VAL A 14 10.26 -33.00 -8.94
CA VAL A 14 9.15 -32.13 -8.71
C VAL A 14 7.98 -32.75 -9.45
N VAL A 15 7.10 -33.45 -8.73
CA VAL A 15 5.83 -33.94 -9.26
C VAL A 15 5.04 -32.67 -9.61
N VAL A 16 5.14 -32.22 -10.86
CA VAL A 16 4.29 -31.18 -11.41
C VAL A 16 2.93 -31.84 -11.58
N PRO A 17 1.89 -31.38 -10.88
CA PRO A 17 0.55 -31.93 -11.03
C PRO A 17 0.11 -31.79 -12.50
N THR A 18 -0.18 -32.90 -13.15
CA THR A 18 -0.40 -32.94 -14.60
C THR A 18 -1.83 -32.60 -15.02
N GLY A 19 -2.70 -32.11 -14.13
CA GLY A 19 -4.00 -31.62 -14.53
C GLY A 19 -5.17 -31.97 -13.62
N LYS A 20 -6.33 -31.44 -13.98
CA LYS A 20 -7.61 -31.62 -13.31
C LYS A 20 -8.03 -33.10 -13.38
N GLY A 21 -7.96 -33.81 -12.25
CA GLY A 21 -8.28 -35.23 -12.16
C GLY A 21 -7.15 -36.11 -11.65
N ASP A 22 -5.94 -35.58 -11.47
CA ASP A 22 -4.82 -36.28 -10.81
C ASP A 22 -5.11 -36.33 -9.30
N PRO A 23 -5.23 -37.50 -8.66
CA PRO A 23 -5.44 -37.63 -7.22
C PRO A 23 -4.35 -36.92 -6.40
N THR A 24 -3.15 -36.78 -6.95
CA THR A 24 -2.02 -36.07 -6.31
C THR A 24 -2.23 -34.56 -6.24
N TRP A 25 -3.15 -34.00 -7.03
CA TRP A 25 -3.47 -32.57 -6.99
C TRP A 25 -4.06 -32.14 -5.66
N LEU A 26 -5.01 -32.91 -5.12
CA LEU A 26 -5.67 -32.61 -3.84
C LEU A 26 -4.80 -32.95 -2.63
N ASP A 27 -3.92 -33.95 -2.75
CA ASP A 27 -3.00 -34.41 -1.69
C ASP A 27 -1.65 -33.67 -1.73
N ASN A 28 -1.54 -32.61 -2.52
CA ASN A 28 -0.32 -31.83 -2.62
C ASN A 28 -0.04 -31.11 -1.29
N PRO A 29 1.12 -31.36 -0.64
CA PRO A 29 1.50 -30.69 0.62
C PRO A 29 1.45 -29.16 0.55
N ALA A 30 1.64 -28.58 -0.64
CA ALA A 30 1.50 -27.15 -0.83
C ALA A 30 0.07 -26.65 -0.58
N LEU A 31 -0.96 -27.46 -0.91
CA LEU A 31 -2.36 -27.12 -0.66
C LEU A 31 -2.76 -27.43 0.78
N THR A 32 -2.38 -28.58 1.33
CA THR A 32 -2.83 -29.03 2.64
C THR A 32 -2.11 -28.36 3.80
N GLU A 33 -0.81 -28.10 3.67
CA GLU A 33 0.03 -27.58 4.77
C GLU A 33 0.39 -26.10 4.63
N LYS A 34 0.56 -25.58 3.39
CA LYS A 34 1.07 -24.21 3.16
C LYS A 34 0.00 -23.22 2.77
N PHE A 35 -1.14 -23.66 2.27
CA PHE A 35 -2.16 -22.75 1.73
C PHE A 35 -2.77 -21.82 2.81
N VAL A 36 -3.18 -22.41 3.94
CA VAL A 36 -3.78 -21.63 5.04
C VAL A 36 -2.78 -20.66 5.67
N PRO A 37 -1.55 -21.07 6.00
CA PRO A 37 -0.52 -20.12 6.45
C PRO A 37 -0.23 -19.01 5.44
N ALA A 38 -0.13 -19.30 4.14
CA ALA A 38 0.13 -18.32 3.10
C ALA A 38 -1.00 -17.27 2.98
N ILE A 39 -2.26 -17.69 3.10
CA ILE A 39 -3.40 -16.75 3.16
C ILE A 39 -3.25 -15.82 4.35
N PHE A 40 -2.98 -16.36 5.54
CA PHE A 40 -2.83 -15.56 6.74
C PHE A 40 -1.67 -14.57 6.64
N GLU A 41 -0.52 -14.99 6.11
CA GLU A 41 0.62 -14.11 5.86
C GLU A 41 0.26 -12.98 4.88
N THR A 42 -0.43 -13.30 3.78
CA THR A 42 -0.88 -12.30 2.80
C THR A 42 -1.84 -11.29 3.43
N LEU A 43 -2.83 -11.76 4.20
CA LEU A 43 -3.78 -10.90 4.90
C LEU A 43 -3.09 -10.01 5.95
N MET A 44 -2.13 -10.55 6.67
CA MET A 44 -1.35 -9.79 7.65
C MET A 44 -0.50 -8.71 6.96
N MET A 45 0.25 -9.08 5.90
CA MET A 45 1.06 -8.13 5.14
C MET A 45 0.21 -6.99 4.56
N THR A 46 -0.87 -7.34 3.86
CA THR A 46 -1.75 -6.35 3.22
C THR A 46 -2.52 -5.53 4.22
N GLY A 47 -2.99 -6.13 5.31
CA GLY A 47 -3.71 -5.43 6.39
C GLY A 47 -2.82 -4.39 7.09
N LEU A 48 -1.62 -4.78 7.52
CA LEU A 48 -0.65 -3.87 8.13
C LEU A 48 -0.22 -2.77 7.15
N SER A 49 0.08 -3.15 5.90
CA SER A 49 0.49 -2.17 4.88
C SER A 49 -0.61 -1.18 4.58
N THR A 50 -1.87 -1.64 4.46
CA THR A 50 -3.02 -0.75 4.27
C THR A 50 -3.18 0.22 5.44
N LEU A 51 -3.10 -0.28 6.67
CA LEU A 51 -3.23 0.55 7.87
C LEU A 51 -2.20 1.67 7.90
N PHE A 52 -0.92 1.34 7.75
CA PHE A 52 0.15 2.34 7.78
C PHE A 52 0.11 3.28 6.56
N ALA A 53 -0.18 2.76 5.37
CA ALA A 53 -0.32 3.57 4.17
C ALA A 53 -1.49 4.55 4.26
N VAL A 54 -2.62 4.14 4.85
CA VAL A 54 -3.78 5.02 5.11
C VAL A 54 -3.40 6.13 6.08
N ILE A 55 -2.73 5.81 7.20
CA ILE A 55 -2.32 6.82 8.19
C ILE A 55 -1.37 7.83 7.55
N ILE A 56 -0.27 7.36 6.96
CA ILE A 56 0.77 8.22 6.38
C ILE A 56 0.21 8.98 5.17
N GLY A 57 -0.50 8.30 4.29
CA GLY A 57 -1.08 8.91 3.08
C GLY A 57 -2.17 9.93 3.41
N THR A 58 -2.99 9.72 4.44
CA THR A 58 -3.96 10.74 4.90
C THR A 58 -3.25 11.98 5.40
N LEU A 59 -2.19 11.83 6.20
CA LEU A 59 -1.42 12.98 6.68
C LEU A 59 -0.78 13.76 5.53
N LEU A 60 -0.16 13.07 4.57
CA LEU A 60 0.41 13.68 3.37
C LEU A 60 -0.64 14.36 2.51
N GLY A 61 -1.78 13.70 2.28
CA GLY A 61 -2.91 14.27 1.52
C GLY A 61 -3.49 15.52 2.16
N LEU A 62 -3.64 15.52 3.48
CA LEU A 62 -4.05 16.71 4.24
C LEU A 62 -3.05 17.85 4.09
N VAL A 63 -1.76 17.58 4.14
CA VAL A 63 -0.71 18.59 3.91
C VAL A 63 -0.85 19.17 2.50
N LEU A 64 -1.04 18.34 1.48
CA LEU A 64 -1.23 18.78 0.10
C LEU A 64 -2.44 19.68 -0.05
N VAL A 65 -3.60 19.29 0.47
CA VAL A 65 -4.84 20.10 0.39
C VAL A 65 -4.69 21.45 1.11
N GLN A 66 -4.08 21.43 2.30
CA GLN A 66 -3.93 22.65 3.10
C GLN A 66 -2.98 23.65 2.47
N THR A 67 -1.88 23.19 1.89
CA THR A 67 -0.81 24.03 1.35
C THR A 67 -1.02 24.35 -0.13
N GLY A 68 -1.98 23.68 -0.79
CA GLY A 68 -2.36 23.92 -2.17
C GLY A 68 -3.05 25.28 -2.39
N LYS A 69 -3.28 25.61 -3.65
CA LYS A 69 -4.03 26.82 -4.04
C LYS A 69 -5.47 26.72 -3.53
N GLY A 70 -5.92 27.72 -2.77
CA GLY A 70 -7.25 27.70 -2.14
C GLY A 70 -7.35 26.89 -0.85
N GLY A 71 -6.24 26.31 -0.37
CA GLY A 71 -6.19 25.61 0.91
C GLY A 71 -6.28 26.55 2.12
N LEU A 72 -6.48 25.98 3.32
CA LEU A 72 -6.65 26.77 4.57
C LEU A 72 -5.37 27.49 5.02
N THR A 73 -4.20 27.03 4.59
CA THR A 73 -2.88 27.62 4.89
C THR A 73 -1.98 27.52 3.66
N PRO A 74 -2.25 28.32 2.61
CA PRO A 74 -1.54 28.20 1.35
C PRO A 74 -0.04 28.41 1.51
N ASN A 75 0.76 27.45 1.08
CA ASN A 75 2.23 27.52 1.06
C ASN A 75 2.78 26.80 -0.17
N LYS A 76 3.10 27.59 -1.20
CA LYS A 76 3.55 27.06 -2.49
C LYS A 76 4.83 26.21 -2.37
N GLY A 77 5.76 26.60 -1.49
CA GLY A 77 7.02 25.86 -1.30
C GLY A 77 6.79 24.46 -0.72
N VAL A 78 6.00 24.38 0.35
CA VAL A 78 5.65 23.10 1.00
C VAL A 78 4.85 22.22 0.05
N TYR A 79 3.85 22.77 -0.63
CA TYR A 79 3.06 22.04 -1.62
C TYR A 79 3.94 21.45 -2.72
N GLN A 80 4.83 22.24 -3.30
CA GLN A 80 5.72 21.78 -4.37
C GLN A 80 6.68 20.68 -3.89
N ALA A 81 7.28 20.85 -2.71
CA ALA A 81 8.21 19.86 -2.16
C ALA A 81 7.51 18.52 -1.89
N VAL A 82 6.37 18.52 -1.20
CA VAL A 82 5.62 17.30 -0.89
C VAL A 82 5.07 16.67 -2.17
N SER A 83 4.49 17.48 -3.06
CA SER A 83 3.98 17.03 -4.36
C SER A 83 5.07 16.41 -5.24
N PHE A 84 6.28 16.97 -5.23
CA PHE A 84 7.43 16.44 -5.96
C PHE A 84 7.82 15.04 -5.47
N VAL A 85 7.98 14.87 -4.14
CA VAL A 85 8.29 13.56 -3.54
C VAL A 85 7.20 12.53 -3.85
N VAL A 86 5.93 12.90 -3.64
CA VAL A 86 4.78 12.04 -3.94
C VAL A 86 4.77 11.61 -5.40
N ASN A 87 5.04 12.53 -6.34
CA ASN A 87 5.04 12.22 -7.76
C ASN A 87 6.22 11.34 -8.18
N ILE A 88 7.43 11.57 -7.63
CA ILE A 88 8.59 10.72 -7.90
C ILE A 88 8.30 9.28 -7.48
N VAL A 89 7.86 9.06 -6.25
CA VAL A 89 7.59 7.71 -5.76
C VAL A 89 6.52 7.02 -6.61
N ARG A 90 5.46 7.73 -7.01
CA ARG A 90 4.40 7.19 -7.86
C ARG A 90 4.82 6.93 -9.31
N SER A 91 5.87 7.58 -9.80
CA SER A 91 6.38 7.33 -11.16
C SER A 91 7.23 6.07 -11.26
N LEU A 92 7.66 5.51 -10.13
CA LEU A 92 8.45 4.29 -10.12
C LEU A 92 7.57 3.06 -10.34
N PRO A 93 7.92 2.15 -11.26
CA PRO A 93 7.30 0.83 -11.31
C PRO A 93 7.48 0.11 -9.97
N PHE A 94 6.41 -0.49 -9.46
CA PHE A 94 6.37 -1.07 -8.11
C PHE A 94 7.52 -2.07 -7.84
N ILE A 95 7.81 -2.96 -8.81
CA ILE A 95 8.90 -3.94 -8.72
C ILE A 95 10.26 -3.24 -8.54
N ILE A 96 10.52 -2.17 -9.29
CA ILE A 96 11.77 -1.40 -9.16
C ILE A 96 11.84 -0.75 -7.77
N GLY A 97 10.72 -0.20 -7.30
CA GLY A 97 10.64 0.40 -5.98
C GLY A 97 10.95 -0.59 -4.86
N ILE A 98 10.44 -1.83 -4.92
CA ILE A 98 10.77 -2.88 -3.95
C ILE A 98 12.27 -3.13 -3.91
N ILE A 99 12.90 -3.34 -5.07
CA ILE A 99 14.34 -3.63 -5.17
C ILE A 99 15.17 -2.47 -4.58
N MET A 100 14.81 -1.23 -4.90
CA MET A 100 15.47 -0.04 -4.35
C MET A 100 15.33 0.08 -2.83
N LEU A 101 14.24 -0.42 -2.27
CA LEU A 101 13.95 -0.34 -0.83
C LEU A 101 14.53 -1.51 -0.02
N ILE A 102 15.16 -2.52 -0.63
CA ILE A 102 15.82 -3.63 0.09
C ILE A 102 16.78 -3.14 1.19
N PRO A 103 17.69 -2.17 0.93
CA PRO A 103 18.58 -1.67 1.97
C PRO A 103 17.83 -1.02 3.14
N VAL A 104 16.79 -0.22 2.82
CA VAL A 104 15.95 0.46 3.82
C VAL A 104 15.18 -0.56 4.66
N THR A 105 14.60 -1.56 4.01
CA THR A 105 13.89 -2.66 4.67
C THR A 105 14.81 -3.40 5.65
N LYS A 106 16.03 -3.72 5.22
CA LYS A 106 17.02 -4.39 6.06
C LYS A 106 17.43 -3.53 7.26
N MET A 107 17.51 -2.21 7.11
CA MET A 107 17.81 -1.29 8.22
C MET A 107 16.68 -1.24 9.25
N ILE A 108 15.42 -1.29 8.82
CA ILE A 108 14.24 -1.15 9.71
C ILE A 108 13.90 -2.48 10.39
N VAL A 109 13.88 -3.58 9.62
CA VAL A 109 13.37 -4.89 10.09
C VAL A 109 14.50 -5.86 10.43
N GLY A 110 15.75 -5.56 10.04
CA GLY A 110 16.90 -6.44 10.20
C GLY A 110 16.97 -7.59 9.18
N LYS A 111 15.93 -7.78 8.37
CA LYS A 111 15.81 -8.82 7.34
C LYS A 111 15.38 -8.17 6.02
N SER A 112 15.79 -8.76 4.90
CA SER A 112 15.41 -8.30 3.55
C SER A 112 14.25 -9.08 2.94
N THR A 113 13.89 -10.23 3.52
CA THR A 113 12.87 -11.15 3.02
C THR A 113 11.93 -11.56 4.14
N GLY A 114 10.72 -12.02 3.75
CA GLY A 114 9.67 -12.47 4.66
C GLY A 114 8.53 -11.47 4.81
N SER A 115 7.40 -11.94 5.30
CA SER A 115 6.11 -11.22 5.36
C SER A 115 6.20 -9.84 6.03
N LEU A 116 6.91 -9.73 7.17
CA LEU A 116 7.08 -8.44 7.86
C LEU A 116 8.04 -7.49 7.12
N ALA A 117 9.08 -8.03 6.47
CA ALA A 117 9.99 -7.21 5.69
C ALA A 117 9.27 -6.56 4.49
N THR A 118 8.37 -7.29 3.87
CA THR A 118 7.57 -6.84 2.72
C THR A 118 6.63 -5.68 3.06
N VAL A 119 6.18 -5.55 4.32
CA VAL A 119 5.33 -4.42 4.76
C VAL A 119 6.01 -3.07 4.51
N VAL A 120 7.32 -2.96 4.73
CA VAL A 120 8.06 -1.68 4.60
C VAL A 120 7.97 -1.10 3.18
N PRO A 121 8.39 -1.81 2.12
CA PRO A 121 8.27 -1.28 0.77
C PRO A 121 6.81 -1.09 0.33
N LEU A 122 5.89 -1.97 0.74
CA LEU A 122 4.46 -1.81 0.47
C LEU A 122 3.93 -0.49 1.01
N VAL A 123 4.27 -0.12 2.25
CA VAL A 123 3.85 1.15 2.87
C VAL A 123 4.48 2.35 2.16
N ILE A 124 5.81 2.33 1.96
CA ILE A 124 6.54 3.47 1.38
C ILE A 124 6.07 3.79 -0.04
N LEU A 125 5.79 2.77 -0.84
CA LEU A 125 5.36 2.97 -2.23
C LEU A 125 3.87 3.30 -2.35
N SER A 126 3.03 2.79 -1.45
CA SER A 126 1.57 2.99 -1.53
C SER A 126 1.08 4.22 -0.77
N ALA A 127 1.77 4.69 0.27
CA ALA A 127 1.37 5.90 0.98
C ALA A 127 1.27 7.15 0.09
N PRO A 128 2.22 7.43 -0.84
CA PRO A 128 2.10 8.53 -1.81
C PRO A 128 0.95 8.35 -2.80
N PHE A 129 0.64 7.12 -3.19
CA PHE A 129 -0.52 6.82 -4.01
C PHE A 129 -1.82 7.18 -3.27
N PHE A 130 -1.95 6.73 -2.02
CA PHE A 130 -3.11 7.03 -1.20
C PHE A 130 -3.22 8.53 -0.86
N ALA A 131 -2.10 9.23 -0.66
CA ALA A 131 -2.08 10.67 -0.43
C ALA A 131 -2.76 11.47 -1.57
N ARG A 132 -2.56 11.05 -2.82
CA ARG A 132 -3.23 11.67 -3.97
C ARG A 132 -4.72 11.37 -4.02
N LEU A 133 -5.14 10.16 -3.65
CA LEU A 133 -6.56 9.83 -3.54
C LEU A 133 -7.23 10.70 -2.47
N VAL A 134 -6.57 10.86 -1.31
CA VAL A 134 -7.04 11.74 -0.24
C VAL A 134 -7.14 13.18 -0.71
N GLU A 135 -6.09 13.71 -1.37
CA GLU A 135 -6.10 15.06 -1.93
C GLU A 135 -7.28 15.26 -2.89
N THR A 136 -7.48 14.35 -3.83
CA THR A 136 -8.58 14.42 -4.80
C THR A 136 -9.94 14.40 -4.12
N ASN A 137 -10.14 13.51 -3.15
CA ASN A 137 -11.41 13.39 -2.44
C ASN A 137 -11.72 14.60 -1.57
N LEU A 138 -10.72 15.18 -0.93
CA LEU A 138 -10.90 16.36 -0.10
C LEU A 138 -11.14 17.63 -0.93
N LEU A 139 -10.51 17.73 -2.12
CA LEU A 139 -10.77 18.83 -3.05
C LEU A 139 -12.14 18.75 -3.73
N ALA A 140 -12.77 17.58 -3.75
CA ALA A 140 -14.11 17.38 -4.27
C ALA A 140 -15.22 17.81 -3.29
N VAL A 141 -14.88 18.12 -2.03
CA VAL A 141 -15.85 18.66 -1.05
C VAL A 141 -16.30 20.05 -1.48
N ASP A 142 -17.61 20.29 -1.39
CA ASP A 142 -18.23 21.56 -1.79
C ASP A 142 -17.58 22.75 -1.03
N PRO A 143 -16.99 23.71 -1.75
CA PRO A 143 -16.40 24.92 -1.14
C PRO A 143 -17.37 25.70 -0.27
N GLY A 144 -18.66 25.73 -0.61
CA GLY A 144 -19.69 26.42 0.16
C GLY A 144 -19.82 25.93 1.60
N LYS A 145 -19.58 24.62 1.84
CA LYS A 145 -19.55 24.07 3.21
C LYS A 145 -18.35 24.57 4.02
N ILE A 146 -17.22 24.78 3.35
CA ILE A 146 -16.00 25.31 3.96
C ILE A 146 -16.21 26.79 4.31
N GLU A 147 -16.74 27.57 3.36
CA GLU A 147 -17.04 28.99 3.54
C GLU A 147 -18.07 29.18 4.66
N ALA A 148 -19.14 28.41 4.68
CA ALA A 148 -20.14 28.46 5.75
C ALA A 148 -19.52 28.22 7.13
N ALA A 149 -18.63 27.22 7.26
CA ALA A 149 -17.93 26.95 8.50
C ALA A 149 -16.98 28.11 8.91
N GLN A 150 -16.31 28.75 7.93
CA GLN A 150 -15.46 29.91 8.17
C GLN A 150 -16.28 31.11 8.67
N MET A 151 -17.45 31.36 8.06
CA MET A 151 -18.36 32.43 8.46
C MET A 151 -18.91 32.25 9.88
N MET A 152 -19.04 30.99 10.32
CA MET A 152 -19.40 30.65 11.71
C MET A 152 -18.21 30.75 12.70
N GLY A 153 -17.04 31.19 12.25
CA GLY A 153 -15.85 31.33 13.11
C GLY A 153 -15.13 30.04 13.42
N ALA A 154 -15.35 28.96 12.65
CA ALA A 154 -14.64 27.70 12.85
C ALA A 154 -13.14 27.85 12.56
N SER A 155 -12.30 27.31 13.46
CA SER A 155 -10.85 27.27 13.27
C SER A 155 -10.46 26.30 12.13
N ASN A 156 -9.28 26.50 11.52
CA ASN A 156 -8.76 25.63 10.47
C ASN A 156 -8.71 24.15 10.90
N ARG A 157 -8.49 23.87 12.19
CA ARG A 157 -8.52 22.50 12.73
C ARG A 157 -9.93 21.92 12.74
N GLN A 158 -10.92 22.72 13.12
CA GLN A 158 -12.33 22.30 13.12
C GLN A 158 -12.83 22.06 11.69
N ILE A 159 -12.46 22.91 10.73
CA ILE A 159 -12.79 22.74 9.32
C ILE A 159 -12.17 21.44 8.76
N ARG A 160 -10.88 21.17 9.04
CA ARG A 160 -10.20 19.94 8.56
C ARG A 160 -10.88 18.67 9.04
N TRP A 161 -11.06 18.55 10.36
CA TRP A 161 -11.56 17.32 10.97
C TRP A 161 -13.08 17.24 11.01
N GLY A 162 -13.75 18.37 11.18
CA GLY A 162 -15.20 18.46 11.32
C GLY A 162 -15.96 18.55 10.00
N VAL A 163 -15.38 19.19 8.99
CA VAL A 163 -16.04 19.39 7.67
C VAL A 163 -15.37 18.53 6.61
N LEU A 164 -14.10 18.80 6.26
CA LEU A 164 -13.43 18.17 5.12
C LEU A 164 -13.40 16.64 5.23
N ILE A 165 -12.90 16.11 6.33
CA ILE A 165 -12.78 14.64 6.48
C ILE A 165 -14.15 14.00 6.58
N ARG A 166 -15.11 14.60 7.30
CA ARG A 166 -16.45 14.02 7.44
C ARG A 166 -17.21 13.98 6.12
N GLU A 167 -17.16 15.05 5.35
CA GLU A 167 -17.82 15.11 4.03
C GLU A 167 -17.16 14.17 3.02
N ALA A 168 -15.83 14.07 3.05
CA ALA A 168 -15.10 13.17 2.16
C ALA A 168 -15.12 11.69 2.61
N MET A 169 -15.65 11.36 3.80
CA MET A 169 -15.57 10.02 4.39
C MET A 169 -16.04 8.90 3.44
N PRO A 170 -17.17 9.02 2.73
CA PRO A 170 -17.61 7.97 1.80
C PRO A 170 -16.58 7.72 0.69
N ALA A 171 -16.03 8.77 0.10
CA ALA A 171 -15.02 8.69 -0.94
C ALA A 171 -13.67 8.18 -0.41
N LEU A 172 -13.31 8.53 0.83
CA LEU A 172 -12.12 8.02 1.51
C LEU A 172 -12.23 6.50 1.77
N ILE A 173 -13.38 6.01 2.22
CA ILE A 173 -13.62 4.57 2.41
C ILE A 173 -13.46 3.82 1.09
N GLN A 174 -14.03 4.34 0.01
CA GLN A 174 -13.85 3.77 -1.34
C GLN A 174 -12.38 3.73 -1.74
N SER A 175 -11.63 4.79 -1.44
CA SER A 175 -10.19 4.86 -1.74
C SER A 175 -9.38 3.88 -0.90
N ILE A 176 -9.76 3.64 0.37
CA ILE A 176 -9.13 2.61 1.23
C ILE A 176 -9.36 1.22 0.64
N THR A 177 -10.58 0.94 0.18
CA THR A 177 -10.90 -0.34 -0.48
C THR A 177 -10.06 -0.54 -1.74
N THR A 178 -9.95 0.50 -2.58
CA THR A 178 -9.10 0.47 -3.78
C THR A 178 -7.65 0.22 -3.43
N LEU A 179 -7.13 0.88 -2.39
CA LEU A 179 -5.77 0.68 -1.89
C LEU A 179 -5.56 -0.77 -1.43
N ALA A 180 -6.47 -1.32 -0.62
CA ALA A 180 -6.37 -2.67 -0.09
C ALA A 180 -6.32 -3.72 -1.22
N ILE A 181 -7.21 -3.61 -2.21
CA ILE A 181 -7.22 -4.50 -3.38
C ILE A 181 -5.90 -4.38 -4.17
N THR A 182 -5.40 -3.16 -4.35
CA THR A 182 -4.13 -2.93 -5.04
C THR A 182 -2.96 -3.57 -4.29
N LEU A 183 -2.94 -3.46 -2.95
CA LEU A 183 -1.89 -4.05 -2.11
C LEU A 183 -1.92 -5.59 -2.12
N ILE A 184 -3.10 -6.22 -2.24
CA ILE A 184 -3.19 -7.67 -2.45
C ILE A 184 -2.47 -8.07 -3.75
N GLY A 185 -2.68 -7.33 -4.83
CA GLY A 185 -1.96 -7.55 -6.09
C GLY A 185 -0.45 -7.35 -5.96
N TYR A 186 -0.03 -6.34 -5.21
CA TYR A 186 1.39 -6.04 -4.98
C TYR A 186 2.08 -7.04 -4.04
N SER A 187 1.36 -7.60 -3.06
CA SER A 187 1.91 -8.61 -2.15
C SER A 187 2.34 -9.87 -2.91
N ALA A 188 1.65 -10.25 -3.97
CA ALA A 188 2.02 -11.37 -4.83
C ALA A 188 3.34 -11.16 -5.58
N MET A 189 3.79 -9.91 -5.76
CA MET A 189 5.07 -9.57 -6.40
C MET A 189 6.22 -9.45 -5.40
N ALA A 190 5.90 -9.31 -4.12
CA ALA A 190 6.84 -8.94 -3.07
C ALA A 190 7.11 -10.06 -2.06
N GLY A 191 6.25 -11.10 -2.01
CA GLY A 191 6.30 -12.24 -1.07
C GLY A 191 6.92 -13.50 -1.64
#